data_751848a6585c4a1f1c5fece178d0e306
#
_entry.id   751848a6585c4a1f1c5fece178d0e306
#
_cell.length_a   1.000
_cell.length_b   1.000
_cell.length_c   1.000
_cell.angle_alpha   90.00
_cell.angle_beta   90.00
_cell.angle_gamma   90.00
#
_symmetry.space_group_name_H-M   'P 1'
#
loop_
_entity.id
_entity.type
_entity.pdbx_description
1 polymer ?
#
loop_
_entity_poly.entity_id
_entity_poly.type
_entity_poly.pdbx_seq_one_letter_code
_entity_poly.pdbx_strand_id
1 'polypeptide(L)'
;MLENLDVLVLDDEPIVGKRLKAVLGKIGCQVETFTDPLRAFDRIAEKQFHIVVTDIVMGEIDGIQVLERVIEKWPQTKVIMITGYAMMAMARRAMERGAFDFIAKPFKPEELREVVTRAASELERSAVKVT
;
A
#
# COMPACT_ATOMS: atom_id res chain seq x y z
N MET A 1 8.36 -16.12 2.53
CA MET A 1 7.06 -15.46 2.29
C MET A 1 7.18 -13.97 2.02
N LEU A 2 7.81 -13.20 2.92
CA LEU A 2 7.95 -11.76 2.74
C LEU A 2 9.19 -11.33 1.97
N GLU A 3 10.13 -12.25 1.78
CA GLU A 3 11.35 -11.97 1.07
C GLU A 3 11.09 -11.67 -0.40
N ASN A 4 11.68 -10.59 -0.89
CA ASN A 4 11.55 -10.14 -2.28
C ASN A 4 10.13 -9.71 -2.66
N LEU A 5 9.28 -9.44 -1.67
CA LEU A 5 7.97 -8.87 -1.92
C LEU A 5 8.15 -7.42 -2.33
N ASP A 6 7.64 -7.06 -3.50
CA ASP A 6 7.76 -5.70 -4.01
C ASP A 6 6.66 -4.82 -3.44
N VAL A 7 7.05 -3.76 -2.74
CA VAL A 7 6.13 -2.83 -2.09
C VAL A 7 6.41 -1.40 -2.57
N LEU A 8 5.37 -0.71 -3.01
CA LEU A 8 5.46 0.72 -3.31
C LEU A 8 4.80 1.48 -2.18
N VAL A 9 5.48 2.49 -1.67
CA VAL A 9 4.95 3.37 -0.62
C VAL A 9 4.79 4.77 -1.18
N LEU A 10 3.61 5.34 -1.02
CA LEU A 10 3.30 6.70 -1.45
C LEU A 10 2.78 7.51 -0.26
N ASP A 11 3.53 8.52 0.14
CA ASP A 11 3.15 9.44 1.21
C ASP A 11 3.86 10.76 0.96
N ASP A 12 3.15 11.87 0.99
CA ASP A 12 3.74 13.18 0.71
C ASP A 12 4.69 13.66 1.81
N GLU A 13 4.70 12.99 2.96
CA GLU A 13 5.67 13.23 4.02
C GLU A 13 6.86 12.28 3.89
N PRO A 14 8.05 12.78 3.51
CA PRO A 14 9.20 11.88 3.27
C PRO A 14 9.59 11.01 4.45
N ILE A 15 9.37 11.51 5.68
CA ILE A 15 9.75 10.75 6.87
C ILE A 15 8.89 9.49 7.04
N VAL A 16 7.64 9.54 6.61
CA VAL A 16 6.75 8.38 6.68
C VAL A 16 7.27 7.29 5.76
N GLY A 17 7.62 7.66 4.52
CA GLY A 17 8.19 6.71 3.57
C GLY A 17 9.46 6.05 4.10
N LYS A 18 10.35 6.83 4.71
CA LYS A 18 11.58 6.30 5.30
C LYS A 18 11.30 5.30 6.40
N ARG A 19 10.33 5.59 7.26
CA ARG A 19 9.96 4.67 8.35
C ARG A 19 9.39 3.38 7.82
N LEU A 20 8.49 3.48 6.86
CA LEU A 20 7.88 2.30 6.25
C LEU A 20 8.93 1.44 5.56
N LYS A 21 9.83 2.06 4.81
CA LYS A 21 10.90 1.35 4.14
C LYS A 21 11.79 0.62 5.13
N ALA A 22 12.14 1.26 6.25
CA ALA A 22 12.99 0.65 7.27
C ALA A 22 12.30 -0.57 7.90
N VAL A 23 11.02 -0.44 8.25
CA VAL A 23 10.27 -1.54 8.87
C VAL A 23 10.12 -2.71 7.92
N LEU A 24 9.68 -2.44 6.69
CA LEU A 24 9.41 -3.48 5.70
C LEU A 24 10.69 -4.10 5.14
N GLY A 25 11.74 -3.31 5.01
CA GLY A 25 13.04 -3.82 4.57
C GLY A 25 13.61 -4.86 5.53
N LYS A 26 13.39 -4.69 6.83
CA LYS A 26 13.87 -5.64 7.84
C LYS A 26 13.22 -7.01 7.73
N ILE A 27 12.03 -7.09 7.16
CA ILE A 27 11.35 -8.37 6.97
C ILE A 27 11.46 -8.90 5.54
N GLY A 28 12.37 -8.30 4.76
CA GLY A 28 12.74 -8.83 3.44
C GLY A 28 12.07 -8.18 2.24
N CYS A 29 11.21 -7.19 2.43
CA CYS A 29 10.53 -6.53 1.32
C CYS A 29 11.48 -5.63 0.52
N GLN A 30 11.25 -5.56 -0.78
CA GLN A 30 11.89 -4.60 -1.67
C GLN A 30 10.97 -3.39 -1.77
N VAL A 31 11.37 -2.27 -1.18
CA VAL A 31 10.49 -1.10 -1.01
C VAL A 31 10.95 0.06 -1.86
N GLU A 32 10.04 0.64 -2.65
CA GLU A 32 10.25 1.88 -3.36
C GLU A 32 9.33 2.93 -2.75
N THR A 33 9.86 4.11 -2.46
CA THR A 33 9.09 5.18 -1.82
C THR A 33 8.92 6.37 -2.75
N PHE A 34 7.73 6.96 -2.72
CA PHE A 34 7.38 8.12 -3.54
C PHE A 34 6.67 9.16 -2.67
N THR A 35 6.91 10.42 -2.97
CA THR A 35 6.20 11.53 -2.32
C THR A 35 5.26 12.23 -3.31
N ASP A 36 5.44 12.02 -4.60
CA ASP A 36 4.63 12.63 -5.66
C ASP A 36 3.74 11.56 -6.29
N PRO A 37 2.40 11.70 -6.20
CA PRO A 37 1.49 10.72 -6.79
C PRO A 37 1.69 10.50 -8.29
N LEU A 38 2.05 11.53 -9.03
CA LEU A 38 2.24 11.40 -10.48
C LEU A 38 3.42 10.49 -10.81
N ARG A 39 4.50 10.61 -10.04
CA ARG A 39 5.66 9.72 -10.22
C ARG A 39 5.33 8.29 -9.81
N ALA A 40 4.53 8.14 -8.76
CA ALA A 40 4.07 6.82 -8.35
C ALA A 40 3.22 6.18 -9.46
N PHE A 41 2.34 6.96 -10.09
CA PHE A 41 1.53 6.47 -11.21
C PHE A 41 2.40 5.97 -12.36
N ASP A 42 3.44 6.73 -12.72
CA ASP A 42 4.36 6.31 -13.78
C ASP A 42 5.02 4.97 -13.42
N ARG A 43 5.42 4.82 -12.18
CA ARG A 43 6.08 3.59 -11.74
C ARG A 43 5.10 2.41 -11.70
N ILE A 44 3.89 2.63 -11.26
CA ILE A 44 2.83 1.62 -11.26
C ILE A 44 2.51 1.15 -12.68
N ALA A 45 2.55 2.08 -13.65
CA ALA A 45 2.32 1.72 -15.05
C ALA A 45 3.42 0.81 -15.61
N GLU A 46 4.64 0.95 -15.11
CA GLU A 46 5.80 0.17 -15.58
C GLU A 46 5.93 -1.20 -14.92
N LYS A 47 5.49 -1.31 -13.66
CA LYS A 47 5.79 -2.48 -12.85
C LYS A 47 4.62 -2.85 -11.98
N GLN A 48 4.32 -4.14 -11.91
CA GLN A 48 3.35 -4.66 -10.96
C GLN A 48 4.04 -4.83 -9.60
N PHE A 49 3.47 -4.19 -8.57
CA PHE A 49 3.89 -4.40 -7.19
C PHE A 49 2.96 -5.40 -6.54
N HIS A 50 3.46 -6.13 -5.56
CA HIS A 50 2.63 -7.03 -4.77
C HIS A 50 1.70 -6.23 -3.86
N ILE A 51 2.25 -5.17 -3.26
CA ILE A 51 1.53 -4.35 -2.29
C ILE A 51 1.82 -2.87 -2.58
N VAL A 52 0.78 -2.05 -2.50
CA VAL A 52 0.91 -0.58 -2.53
C VAL A 52 0.38 -0.05 -1.20
N VAL A 53 1.20 0.72 -0.51
CA VAL A 53 0.81 1.39 0.73
C VAL A 53 0.73 2.89 0.43
N THR A 54 -0.43 3.49 0.58
CA THR A 54 -0.63 4.89 0.22
C THR A 54 -1.39 5.68 1.29
N ASP A 55 -0.97 6.92 1.50
CA ASP A 55 -1.73 7.88 2.29
C ASP A 55 -3.04 8.19 1.55
N ILE A 56 -4.08 8.51 2.28
CA ILE A 56 -5.37 8.91 1.69
C ILE A 56 -5.34 10.37 1.26
N VAL A 57 -4.74 11.24 2.06
CA VAL A 57 -4.75 12.69 1.81
C VAL A 57 -3.39 13.18 1.36
N MET A 58 -3.28 13.62 0.09
CA MET A 58 -2.00 14.06 -0.50
C MET A 58 -2.17 15.23 -1.46
N GLY A 59 -2.95 16.22 -1.09
CA GLY A 59 -3.19 17.36 -1.98
C GLY A 59 -4.31 17.08 -2.97
N GLU A 60 -4.10 17.35 -4.25
CA GLU A 60 -5.14 17.21 -5.28
C GLU A 60 -5.50 15.77 -5.60
N ILE A 61 -4.51 14.87 -5.51
CA ILE A 61 -4.73 13.44 -5.76
C ILE A 61 -4.79 12.74 -4.41
N ASP A 62 -5.88 12.03 -4.16
CA ASP A 62 -6.05 11.29 -2.92
C ASP A 62 -5.75 9.80 -3.10
N GLY A 63 -5.67 9.09 -1.98
CA GLY A 63 -5.35 7.66 -1.99
C GLY A 63 -6.40 6.80 -2.67
N ILE A 64 -7.65 7.24 -2.73
CA ILE A 64 -8.70 6.49 -3.42
C ILE A 64 -8.45 6.50 -4.93
N GLN A 65 -7.99 7.63 -5.47
CA GLN A 65 -7.60 7.71 -6.87
C GLN A 65 -6.42 6.79 -7.17
N VAL A 66 -5.47 6.69 -6.24
CA VAL A 66 -4.35 5.75 -6.36
C VAL A 66 -4.86 4.31 -6.38
N LEU A 67 -5.75 3.98 -5.44
CA LEU A 67 -6.37 2.65 -5.36
C LEU A 67 -7.04 2.26 -6.66
N GLU A 68 -7.87 3.15 -7.21
CA GLU A 68 -8.59 2.89 -8.45
C GLU A 68 -7.63 2.64 -9.62
N ARG A 69 -6.56 3.44 -9.69
CA ARG A 69 -5.54 3.32 -10.72
C ARG A 69 -4.82 1.96 -10.64
N VAL A 70 -4.45 1.57 -9.42
CA VAL A 70 -3.74 0.31 -9.20
C VAL A 70 -4.63 -0.88 -9.56
N ILE A 71 -5.85 -0.90 -9.06
CA ILE A 71 -6.76 -2.03 -9.26
C ILE A 71 -7.14 -2.18 -10.74
N GLU A 72 -7.32 -1.07 -11.44
CA GLU A 72 -7.63 -1.09 -12.86
C GLU A 72 -6.54 -1.80 -13.67
N LYS A 73 -5.28 -1.50 -13.36
CA LYS A 73 -4.16 -2.11 -14.09
C LYS A 73 -3.72 -3.45 -13.53
N TRP A 74 -3.69 -3.55 -12.20
CA TRP A 74 -3.16 -4.74 -11.50
C TRP A 74 -4.17 -5.21 -10.46
N PRO A 75 -5.25 -5.91 -10.87
CA PRO A 75 -6.33 -6.28 -9.94
C PRO A 75 -5.90 -7.12 -8.74
N GLN A 76 -4.77 -7.80 -8.83
CA GLN A 76 -4.30 -8.67 -7.74
C GLN A 76 -3.40 -7.95 -6.73
N THR A 77 -2.94 -6.75 -7.06
CA THR A 77 -2.13 -5.97 -6.13
C THR A 77 -2.96 -5.59 -4.91
N LYS A 78 -2.42 -5.78 -3.73
CA LYS A 78 -3.10 -5.43 -2.49
C LYS A 78 -2.77 -3.98 -2.15
N VAL A 79 -3.80 -3.17 -1.90
CA VAL A 79 -3.63 -1.76 -1.56
C VAL A 79 -3.98 -1.57 -0.10
N ILE A 80 -3.05 -1.01 0.67
CA ILE A 80 -3.21 -0.69 2.08
C ILE A 80 -3.22 0.83 2.22
N MET A 81 -4.26 1.36 2.87
CA MET A 81 -4.40 2.79 3.06
C MET A 81 -3.79 3.21 4.40
N ILE A 82 -3.13 4.37 4.43
CA ILE A 82 -2.71 5.00 5.68
C ILE A 82 -3.61 6.21 5.90
N THR A 83 -4.21 6.32 7.07
CA THR A 83 -5.20 7.36 7.34
C THR A 83 -5.05 7.94 8.74
N GLY A 84 -5.38 9.24 8.89
CA GLY A 84 -5.57 9.84 10.20
C GLY A 84 -7.02 9.64 10.66
N TYR A 85 -7.27 9.85 11.93
CA TYR A 85 -8.61 9.68 12.49
C TYR A 85 -9.68 10.51 11.79
N ALA A 86 -9.32 11.72 11.36
CA ALA A 86 -10.26 12.61 10.69
C ALA A 86 -10.74 12.06 9.34
N MET A 87 -10.05 11.09 8.78
CA MET A 87 -10.31 10.56 7.44
C MET A 87 -10.88 9.14 7.45
N MET A 88 -11.43 8.70 8.57
CA MET A 88 -11.97 7.33 8.67
C MET A 88 -13.11 7.04 7.70
N ALA A 89 -13.92 8.05 7.38
CA ALA A 89 -14.98 7.86 6.37
C ALA A 89 -14.41 7.56 5.00
N MET A 90 -13.29 8.19 4.64
CA MET A 90 -12.61 7.90 3.37
C MET A 90 -11.95 6.52 3.39
N ALA A 91 -11.43 6.10 4.54
CA ALA A 91 -10.87 4.76 4.68
C ALA A 91 -11.94 3.70 4.44
N ARG A 92 -13.14 3.89 4.98
CA ARG A 92 -14.26 2.97 4.74
C ARG A 92 -14.65 2.94 3.26
N ARG A 93 -14.68 4.11 2.62
CA ARG A 93 -14.97 4.18 1.19
C ARG A 93 -13.92 3.42 0.37
N ALA A 94 -12.65 3.53 0.77
CA ALA A 94 -11.58 2.79 0.11
C ALA A 94 -11.78 1.28 0.24
N MET A 95 -12.20 0.82 1.43
CA MET A 95 -12.50 -0.60 1.63
C MET A 95 -13.62 -1.09 0.71
N GLU A 96 -14.66 -0.28 0.54
CA GLU A 96 -15.77 -0.60 -0.37
C GLU A 96 -15.31 -0.67 -1.82
N ARG A 97 -14.24 0.03 -2.15
CA ARG A 97 -13.71 0.08 -3.52
C ARG A 97 -12.58 -0.91 -3.78
N GLY A 98 -12.28 -1.76 -2.81
CA GLY A 98 -11.34 -2.85 -3.02
C GLY A 98 -10.01 -2.72 -2.33
N ALA A 99 -9.82 -1.75 -1.43
CA ALA A 99 -8.61 -1.71 -0.61
C ALA A 99 -8.54 -2.97 0.26
N PHE A 100 -7.34 -3.47 0.47
CA PHE A 100 -7.15 -4.65 1.30
C PHE A 100 -7.41 -4.34 2.78
N ASP A 101 -6.84 -3.23 3.25
CA ASP A 101 -7.01 -2.81 4.65
C ASP A 101 -6.55 -1.35 4.79
N PHE A 102 -6.67 -0.82 6.00
CA PHE A 102 -6.13 0.49 6.33
C PHE A 102 -5.46 0.47 7.69
N ILE A 103 -4.54 1.41 7.90
CA ILE A 103 -3.81 1.58 9.14
C ILE A 103 -3.95 3.04 9.56
N ALA A 104 -4.33 3.29 10.81
CA ALA A 104 -4.51 4.66 11.32
C ALA A 104 -3.18 5.23 11.82
N LYS A 105 -2.93 6.50 11.52
CA LYS A 105 -1.78 7.23 12.06
C LYS A 105 -2.14 7.80 13.44
N PRO A 106 -1.24 7.76 14.42
CA PRO A 106 0.05 7.09 14.40
C PRO A 106 -0.12 5.58 14.54
N PHE A 107 0.78 4.83 13.92
CA PHE A 107 0.73 3.36 13.99
C PHE A 107 2.05 2.80 14.53
N LYS A 108 1.98 1.60 15.09
CA LYS A 108 3.15 0.87 15.55
C LYS A 108 3.71 0.00 14.43
N PRO A 109 5.02 -0.25 14.41
CA PRO A 109 5.61 -1.15 13.41
C PRO A 109 4.94 -2.52 13.35
N GLU A 110 4.49 -3.06 14.48
CA GLU A 110 3.82 -4.35 14.53
C GLU A 110 2.51 -4.35 13.74
N GLU A 111 1.78 -3.24 13.80
CA GLU A 111 0.52 -3.10 13.06
C GLU A 111 0.76 -3.14 11.55
N LEU A 112 1.79 -2.45 11.09
CA LEU A 112 2.17 -2.46 9.69
C LEU A 112 2.60 -3.86 9.24
N ARG A 113 3.47 -4.51 10.02
CA ARG A 113 3.93 -5.85 9.68
C ARG A 113 2.78 -6.85 9.62
N GLU A 114 1.83 -6.74 10.54
CA GLU A 114 0.68 -7.65 10.59
C GLU A 114 -0.17 -7.52 9.33
N VAL A 115 -0.47 -6.29 8.91
CA VAL A 115 -1.29 -6.07 7.71
C VAL A 115 -0.56 -6.54 6.45
N VAL A 116 0.73 -6.24 6.34
CA VAL A 116 1.53 -6.67 5.18
C VAL A 116 1.63 -8.20 5.14
N THR A 117 1.79 -8.85 6.29
CA THR A 117 1.84 -10.30 6.36
C THR A 117 0.53 -10.93 5.90
N ARG A 118 -0.62 -10.36 6.31
CA ARG A 118 -1.91 -10.84 5.84
C ARG A 118 -2.08 -10.64 4.34
N ALA A 119 -1.65 -9.52 3.81
CA ALA A 119 -1.71 -9.26 2.37
C ALA A 119 -0.86 -10.27 1.60
N ALA A 120 0.35 -10.56 2.08
CA ALA A 120 1.24 -11.55 1.47
C ALA A 120 0.61 -12.95 1.48
N SER A 121 -0.02 -13.33 2.59
CA SER A 121 -0.71 -14.62 2.71
C SER A 121 -1.85 -14.73 1.71
N GLU A 122 -2.59 -13.65 1.53
CA GLU A 122 -3.69 -13.61 0.57
C GLU A 122 -3.20 -13.79 -0.86
N LEU A 123 -2.07 -13.17 -1.19
CA LEU A 123 -1.45 -13.30 -2.50
C LEU A 123 -0.99 -14.74 -2.76
N GLU A 124 -0.41 -15.40 -1.76
CA GLU A 124 0.01 -16.80 -1.89
C GLU A 124 -1.18 -17.72 -2.10
N ARG A 125 -2.26 -17.52 -1.37
CA ARG A 125 -3.48 -18.33 -1.53
C ARG A 125 -4.07 -18.18 -2.92
N SER A 126 -4.08 -16.96 -3.45
CA SER A 126 -4.59 -16.72 -4.79
C SER A 126 -3.75 -17.43 -5.84
N ALA A 127 -2.42 -17.45 -5.69
CA ALA A 127 -1.51 -18.15 -6.60
C ALA A 127 -1.74 -19.65 -6.55
N VAL A 128 -1.94 -20.23 -5.37
CA VAL A 128 -2.22 -21.66 -5.21
C VAL A 128 -3.55 -22.04 -5.86
N LYS A 129 -4.56 -21.19 -5.72
CA LYS A 129 -5.88 -21.44 -6.30
C LYS A 129 -5.85 -21.48 -7.84
N VAL A 130 -4.96 -20.71 -8.44
CA VAL A 130 -4.85 -20.63 -9.89
C VAL A 130 -4.23 -21.90 -10.48
N THR A 131 -3.40 -22.56 -9.71
CA THR A 131 -2.78 -23.81 -10.16
C THR A 131 -3.63 -25.02 -9.86
#